data_0bc091268915448819c86ee6d3dad120
#
_entry.id   0bc091268915448819c86ee6d3dad120
#
_cell.length_a   1.000
_cell.length_b   1.000
_cell.length_c   1.000
_cell.angle_alpha   90.00
_cell.angle_beta   90.00
_cell.angle_gamma   90.00
#
_symmetry.space_group_name_H-M   'P 1'
#
loop_
_entity.id
_entity.type
_entity.pdbx_description
1 polymer ?
#
loop_
_entity_poly.entity_id
_entity_poly.type
_entity_poly.pdbx_seq_one_letter_code
_entity_poly.pdbx_strand_id
1 'polypeptide(L)'
;MKNHPIIIVEQRVYKKNPSLLIRFPYNSLLIQQVRKITGAAWSKTLQVWHVADTKENLALIMSTFKDIAEVDISKISTKEVFRRNLTDDQRTLLNNFYLYLKGKRYSPSTIHTYTFFVADFVNFHTEIALEELTNRSVEVFIEKVFIPRKYSIISQRQFISALKVFTVFYPHTKINDLQLERPKKSRILPNVLSQEEVLRIVQVTKNLKHRAIIVLLYSSGLRIGEITSLQLKNIDVERRQVKVVSGKGRKDRFVVLASSFLPLLMNYLTTYVPKVYFIE
;
A
#
# COMPACT_ATOMS: atom_id res chain seq x y z
N MET A 1 -17.44 -5.56 -37.76
CA MET A 1 -16.35 -5.44 -36.77
C MET A 1 -16.25 -6.79 -36.03
N LYS A 2 -15.14 -7.51 -36.11
CA LYS A 2 -14.97 -8.76 -35.36
C LYS A 2 -14.77 -8.39 -33.89
N ASN A 3 -15.74 -8.71 -33.02
CA ASN A 3 -15.60 -8.57 -31.58
C ASN A 3 -14.53 -9.60 -31.13
N HIS A 4 -13.31 -9.15 -30.95
CA HIS A 4 -12.26 -9.99 -30.36
C HIS A 4 -12.55 -10.17 -28.85
N PRO A 5 -12.39 -11.37 -28.28
CA PRO A 5 -12.51 -11.58 -26.85
C PRO A 5 -11.44 -10.81 -26.10
N ILE A 6 -11.79 -10.26 -24.93
CA ILE A 6 -10.87 -9.49 -24.08
C ILE A 6 -10.16 -10.46 -23.12
N ILE A 7 -8.85 -10.38 -23.07
CA ILE A 7 -8.00 -11.08 -22.09
C ILE A 7 -7.46 -10.05 -21.11
N ILE A 8 -7.76 -10.19 -19.83
CA ILE A 8 -7.24 -9.34 -18.77
C ILE A 8 -5.99 -9.98 -18.18
N VAL A 9 -4.86 -9.27 -18.24
CA VAL A 9 -3.62 -9.68 -17.59
C VAL A 9 -3.40 -8.86 -16.33
N GLU A 10 -3.25 -9.54 -15.19
CA GLU A 10 -3.13 -8.94 -13.87
C GLU A 10 -1.84 -9.40 -13.19
N GLN A 11 -1.05 -8.47 -12.68
CA GLN A 11 0.14 -8.75 -11.89
C GLN A 11 -0.24 -9.03 -10.43
N ARG A 12 0.15 -10.21 -9.92
CA ARG A 12 -0.17 -10.61 -8.53
C ARG A 12 0.86 -11.58 -7.97
N VAL A 13 1.07 -11.51 -6.66
CA VAL A 13 1.84 -12.55 -5.96
C VAL A 13 0.95 -13.79 -5.78
N TYR A 14 1.35 -14.92 -6.37
CA TYR A 14 0.69 -16.22 -6.25
C TYR A 14 1.67 -17.27 -5.73
N LYS A 15 1.30 -18.01 -4.66
CA LYS A 15 2.16 -18.98 -3.97
C LYS A 15 3.56 -18.42 -3.62
N LYS A 16 3.61 -17.20 -3.13
CA LYS A 16 4.83 -16.44 -2.77
C LYS A 16 5.70 -15.98 -3.96
N ASN A 17 5.29 -16.25 -5.20
CA ASN A 17 6.02 -15.85 -6.40
C ASN A 17 5.27 -14.75 -7.15
N PRO A 18 5.96 -13.72 -7.69
CA PRO A 18 5.38 -12.77 -8.63
C PRO A 18 4.86 -13.50 -9.86
N SER A 19 3.61 -13.27 -10.23
CA SER A 19 2.95 -13.99 -11.32
C SER A 19 2.04 -13.07 -12.12
N LEU A 20 1.97 -13.31 -13.43
CA LEU A 20 0.98 -12.75 -14.34
C LEU A 20 -0.22 -13.68 -14.37
N LEU A 21 -1.40 -13.19 -13.98
CA LEU A 21 -2.66 -13.92 -14.05
C LEU A 21 -3.37 -13.54 -15.35
N ILE A 22 -3.77 -14.56 -16.14
CA ILE A 22 -4.39 -14.38 -17.45
C ILE A 22 -5.85 -14.80 -17.34
N ARG A 23 -6.76 -13.83 -17.42
CA ARG A 23 -8.22 -14.04 -17.27
C ARG A 23 -8.93 -13.80 -18.59
N PHE A 24 -9.78 -14.73 -18.97
CA PHE A 24 -10.72 -14.61 -20.09
C PHE A 24 -11.91 -15.53 -19.88
N PRO A 25 -13.09 -15.26 -20.51
CA PRO A 25 -14.21 -16.17 -20.53
C PRO A 25 -13.84 -17.49 -21.17
N TYR A 26 -14.54 -18.57 -20.82
CA TYR A 26 -14.25 -19.88 -21.41
C TYR A 26 -14.22 -19.80 -22.94
N ASN A 27 -13.07 -20.14 -23.52
CA ASN A 27 -12.85 -20.17 -24.97
C ASN A 27 -11.76 -21.21 -25.28
N SER A 28 -12.15 -22.25 -26.06
CA SER A 28 -11.26 -23.37 -26.37
C SER A 28 -10.01 -22.97 -27.16
N LEU A 29 -10.14 -21.99 -28.06
CA LEU A 29 -9.00 -21.48 -28.86
C LEU A 29 -8.01 -20.73 -27.94
N LEU A 30 -8.49 -19.86 -27.05
CA LEU A 30 -7.63 -19.14 -26.12
C LEU A 30 -6.94 -20.09 -25.14
N ILE A 31 -7.63 -21.15 -24.68
CA ILE A 31 -7.04 -22.18 -23.83
C ILE A 31 -5.90 -22.93 -24.55
N GLN A 32 -6.09 -23.28 -25.82
CA GLN A 32 -5.03 -23.91 -26.60
C GLN A 32 -3.80 -22.99 -26.75
N GLN A 33 -4.00 -21.71 -26.96
CA GLN A 33 -2.90 -20.76 -27.10
C GLN A 33 -2.17 -20.52 -25.76
N VAL A 34 -2.89 -20.34 -24.66
CA VAL A 34 -2.26 -20.19 -23.32
C VAL A 34 -1.37 -21.40 -22.98
N ARG A 35 -1.79 -22.61 -23.33
CA ARG A 35 -0.99 -23.84 -23.12
C ARG A 35 0.33 -23.85 -23.85
N LYS A 36 0.50 -23.10 -24.94
CA LYS A 36 1.76 -22.96 -25.67
C LYS A 36 2.76 -22.04 -24.98
N ILE A 37 2.30 -21.21 -24.02
CA ILE A 37 3.17 -20.32 -23.27
C ILE A 37 3.95 -21.14 -22.26
N THR A 38 5.26 -21.15 -22.39
CA THR A 38 6.17 -21.93 -21.52
C THR A 38 5.97 -21.49 -20.05
N GLY A 39 5.72 -22.45 -19.16
CA GLY A 39 5.49 -22.20 -17.74
C GLY A 39 4.07 -21.75 -17.38
N ALA A 40 3.14 -21.65 -18.33
CA ALA A 40 1.75 -21.35 -18.02
C ALA A 40 1.07 -22.55 -17.35
N ALA A 41 0.40 -22.31 -16.22
CA ALA A 41 -0.32 -23.31 -15.44
C ALA A 41 -1.70 -22.82 -15.03
N TRP A 42 -2.64 -23.75 -14.88
CA TRP A 42 -3.99 -23.45 -14.41
C TRP A 42 -4.09 -23.51 -12.89
N SER A 43 -4.55 -22.45 -12.28
CA SER A 43 -4.88 -22.43 -10.85
C SER A 43 -6.33 -22.81 -10.61
N LYS A 44 -6.55 -24.00 -10.02
CA LYS A 44 -7.91 -24.46 -9.64
C LYS A 44 -8.54 -23.55 -8.59
N THR A 45 -7.75 -23.02 -7.66
CA THR A 45 -8.20 -22.16 -6.55
C THR A 45 -8.65 -20.78 -7.03
N LEU A 46 -7.92 -20.19 -7.97
CA LEU A 46 -8.22 -18.86 -8.51
C LEU A 46 -9.03 -18.91 -9.80
N GLN A 47 -9.21 -20.12 -10.38
CA GLN A 47 -9.84 -20.34 -11.68
C GLN A 47 -9.27 -19.42 -12.77
N VAL A 48 -7.93 -19.42 -12.88
CA VAL A 48 -7.19 -18.53 -13.79
C VAL A 48 -5.90 -19.19 -14.24
N TRP A 49 -5.45 -18.87 -15.45
CA TRP A 49 -4.11 -19.20 -15.91
C TRP A 49 -3.09 -18.28 -15.28
N HIS A 50 -1.90 -18.77 -14.98
CA HIS A 50 -0.81 -17.97 -14.45
C HIS A 50 0.54 -18.40 -15.01
N VAL A 51 1.45 -17.45 -15.11
CA VAL A 51 2.85 -17.64 -15.51
C VAL A 51 3.74 -16.73 -14.66
N ALA A 52 5.04 -17.01 -14.59
CA ALA A 52 5.97 -16.14 -13.86
C ALA A 52 5.95 -14.69 -14.41
N ASP A 53 5.99 -13.71 -13.51
CA ASP A 53 6.00 -12.29 -13.86
C ASP A 53 7.39 -11.87 -14.34
N THR A 54 7.59 -11.99 -15.65
CA THR A 54 8.80 -11.55 -16.33
C THR A 54 8.45 -10.75 -17.58
N LYS A 55 9.38 -9.88 -18.04
CA LYS A 55 9.17 -9.07 -19.25
C LYS A 55 9.00 -9.98 -20.49
N GLU A 56 9.74 -11.09 -20.53
CA GLU A 56 9.68 -12.07 -21.60
C GLU A 56 8.31 -12.75 -21.67
N ASN A 57 7.77 -13.16 -20.53
CA ASN A 57 6.45 -13.78 -20.46
C ASN A 57 5.33 -12.79 -20.82
N LEU A 58 5.44 -11.52 -20.42
CA LEU A 58 4.50 -10.49 -20.83
C LEU A 58 4.54 -10.27 -22.36
N ALA A 59 5.74 -10.15 -22.92
CA ALA A 59 5.91 -10.02 -24.37
C ALA A 59 5.36 -11.27 -25.12
N LEU A 60 5.58 -12.46 -24.57
CA LEU A 60 5.06 -13.69 -25.12
C LEU A 60 3.53 -13.76 -25.08
N ILE A 61 2.89 -13.33 -23.99
CA ILE A 61 1.44 -13.19 -23.90
C ILE A 61 0.92 -12.23 -24.97
N MET A 62 1.52 -11.03 -25.06
CA MET A 62 1.11 -10.02 -26.04
C MET A 62 1.22 -10.55 -27.48
N SER A 63 2.32 -11.22 -27.84
CA SER A 63 2.52 -11.79 -29.18
C SER A 63 1.59 -12.97 -29.46
N THR A 64 1.36 -13.83 -28.49
CA THR A 64 0.51 -15.03 -28.66
C THR A 64 -0.96 -14.67 -28.96
N PHE A 65 -1.44 -13.56 -28.39
CA PHE A 65 -2.86 -13.17 -28.51
C PHE A 65 -3.11 -12.01 -29.48
N LYS A 66 -2.07 -11.42 -30.08
CA LYS A 66 -2.14 -10.21 -30.92
C LYS A 66 -3.26 -10.22 -31.97
N ASP A 67 -3.47 -11.34 -32.64
CA ASP A 67 -4.39 -11.44 -33.77
C ASP A 67 -5.72 -12.13 -33.43
N ILE A 68 -5.88 -12.61 -32.19
CA ILE A 68 -7.02 -13.44 -31.76
C ILE A 68 -7.81 -12.87 -30.59
N ALA A 69 -7.22 -11.95 -29.82
CA ALA A 69 -7.87 -11.34 -28.67
C ALA A 69 -7.30 -9.93 -28.39
N GLU A 70 -8.08 -9.09 -27.75
CA GLU A 70 -7.62 -7.83 -27.19
C GLU A 70 -7.02 -8.10 -25.81
N VAL A 71 -5.74 -7.73 -25.57
CA VAL A 71 -5.05 -7.95 -24.31
C VAL A 71 -5.06 -6.68 -23.49
N ASP A 72 -5.87 -6.66 -22.42
CA ASP A 72 -5.92 -5.58 -21.44
C ASP A 72 -4.85 -5.77 -20.36
N ILE A 73 -3.84 -4.92 -20.37
CA ILE A 73 -2.74 -4.86 -19.41
C ILE A 73 -2.89 -3.72 -18.39
N SER A 74 -4.04 -3.07 -18.32
CA SER A 74 -4.29 -1.93 -17.41
C SER A 74 -4.06 -2.28 -15.93
N LYS A 75 -4.13 -3.57 -15.58
CA LYS A 75 -3.90 -4.11 -14.23
C LYS A 75 -2.46 -4.61 -14.01
N ILE A 76 -1.59 -4.44 -15.00
CA ILE A 76 -0.16 -4.66 -14.81
C ILE A 76 0.43 -3.36 -14.31
N SER A 77 0.99 -3.40 -13.11
CA SER A 77 1.79 -2.30 -12.63
C SER A 77 3.06 -2.22 -13.48
N THR A 78 3.08 -1.31 -14.45
CA THR A 78 4.31 -0.93 -15.18
C THR A 78 5.31 -0.19 -14.29
N LYS A 79 5.10 -0.24 -12.97
CA LYS A 79 6.12 0.21 -12.04
C LYS A 79 7.31 -0.69 -12.23
N GLU A 80 8.27 -0.24 -13.02
CA GLU A 80 9.62 -0.74 -12.93
C GLU A 80 9.93 -0.84 -11.45
N VAL A 81 10.30 -2.05 -10.98
CA VAL A 81 10.82 -2.20 -9.63
C VAL A 81 12.13 -1.43 -9.66
N PHE A 82 12.05 -0.17 -9.26
CA PHE A 82 13.17 0.75 -9.24
C PHE A 82 14.17 0.19 -8.22
N ARG A 83 15.12 -0.61 -8.70
CA ARG A 83 16.23 -1.10 -7.88
C ARG A 83 17.19 0.07 -7.70
N ARG A 84 17.36 0.48 -6.47
CA ARG A 84 18.35 1.51 -6.13
C ARG A 84 19.75 0.94 -6.28
N ASN A 85 20.61 1.63 -7.03
CA ASN A 85 22.04 1.30 -7.17
C ASN A 85 22.82 2.14 -6.14
N LEU A 86 22.67 1.79 -4.88
CA LEU A 86 23.37 2.46 -3.78
C LEU A 86 24.76 1.84 -3.58
N THR A 87 25.77 2.67 -3.34
CA THR A 87 27.08 2.22 -2.88
C THR A 87 26.99 1.67 -1.45
N ASP A 88 28.00 0.95 -1.00
CA ASP A 88 27.99 0.39 0.37
C ASP A 88 28.05 1.50 1.43
N ASP A 89 28.76 2.60 1.15
CA ASP A 89 28.79 3.77 2.03
C ASP A 89 27.41 4.43 2.13
N GLN A 90 26.72 4.58 1.01
CA GLN A 90 25.34 5.11 0.98
C GLN A 90 24.37 4.20 1.73
N ARG A 91 24.51 2.87 1.60
CA ARG A 91 23.71 1.91 2.37
C ARG A 91 23.98 2.03 3.87
N THR A 92 25.23 2.15 4.26
CA THR A 92 25.64 2.33 5.64
C THR A 92 25.07 3.62 6.22
N LEU A 93 25.16 4.73 5.49
CA LEU A 93 24.60 6.01 5.88
C LEU A 93 23.08 5.92 6.07
N LEU A 94 22.35 5.31 5.13
CA LEU A 94 20.90 5.15 5.20
C LEU A 94 20.48 4.25 6.36
N ASN A 95 21.24 3.19 6.66
CA ASN A 95 21.00 2.35 7.83
C ASN A 95 21.23 3.14 9.13
N ASN A 96 22.25 3.97 9.20
CA ASN A 96 22.50 4.85 10.34
C ASN A 96 21.39 5.89 10.49
N PHE A 97 20.90 6.45 9.38
CA PHE A 97 19.72 7.35 9.40
C PHE A 97 18.45 6.63 9.90
N TYR A 98 18.24 5.40 9.46
CA TYR A 98 17.14 4.56 9.99
C TYR A 98 17.25 4.38 11.50
N LEU A 99 18.44 4.04 12.02
CA LEU A 99 18.69 3.88 13.44
C LEU A 99 18.50 5.21 14.21
N TYR A 100 18.96 6.32 13.64
CA TYR A 100 18.75 7.66 14.20
C TYR A 100 17.25 7.98 14.35
N LEU A 101 16.43 7.74 13.31
CA LEU A 101 14.99 7.93 13.38
C LEU A 101 14.34 7.03 14.45
N LYS A 102 14.82 5.79 14.58
CA LYS A 102 14.35 4.85 15.60
C LYS A 102 14.72 5.34 17.00
N GLY A 103 15.93 5.85 17.20
CA GLY A 103 16.39 6.46 18.46
C GLY A 103 15.58 7.70 18.83
N LYS A 104 15.16 8.51 17.85
CA LYS A 104 14.22 9.64 18.03
C LYS A 104 12.77 9.20 18.25
N ARG A 105 12.50 7.90 18.30
CA ARG A 105 11.18 7.31 18.56
C ARG A 105 10.09 7.70 17.54
N TYR A 106 10.46 7.92 16.29
CA TYR A 106 9.49 8.08 15.21
C TYR A 106 8.62 6.81 15.05
N SER A 107 7.41 6.97 14.54
CA SER A 107 6.53 5.82 14.27
C SER A 107 7.14 4.93 13.15
N PRO A 108 6.90 3.60 13.16
CA PRO A 108 7.39 2.71 12.11
C PRO A 108 7.03 3.18 10.69
N SER A 109 5.81 3.69 10.51
CA SER A 109 5.36 4.26 9.23
C SER A 109 6.17 5.50 8.82
N THR A 110 6.46 6.40 9.76
CA THR A 110 7.28 7.60 9.51
C THR A 110 8.71 7.21 9.16
N ILE A 111 9.29 6.28 9.91
CA ILE A 111 10.66 5.77 9.65
C ILE A 111 10.74 5.21 8.24
N HIS A 112 9.81 4.32 7.87
CA HIS A 112 9.77 3.73 6.53
C HIS A 112 9.65 4.81 5.44
N THR A 113 8.71 5.76 5.60
CA THR A 113 8.49 6.82 4.61
C THR A 113 9.70 7.74 4.46
N TYR A 114 10.32 8.15 5.58
CA TYR A 114 11.45 9.06 5.55
C TYR A 114 12.70 8.38 4.97
N THR A 115 12.99 7.16 5.40
CA THR A 115 14.11 6.39 4.84
C THR A 115 13.90 6.11 3.35
N PHE A 116 12.67 5.81 2.93
CA PHE A 116 12.33 5.58 1.53
C PHE A 116 12.64 6.81 0.67
N PHE A 117 12.15 7.99 1.06
CA PHE A 117 12.37 9.21 0.28
C PHE A 117 13.83 9.67 0.27
N VAL A 118 14.52 9.58 1.40
CA VAL A 118 15.95 9.93 1.46
C VAL A 118 16.77 8.96 0.62
N ALA A 119 16.45 7.66 0.65
CA ALA A 119 17.12 6.67 -0.19
C ALA A 119 16.89 6.91 -1.69
N ASP A 120 15.69 7.32 -2.09
CA ASP A 120 15.41 7.67 -3.50
C ASP A 120 16.19 8.94 -3.92
N PHE A 121 16.28 9.92 -3.03
CA PHE A 121 17.03 11.17 -3.27
C PHE A 121 18.53 10.91 -3.40
N VAL A 122 19.11 10.14 -2.49
CA VAL A 122 20.53 9.74 -2.53
C VAL A 122 20.83 8.93 -3.78
N ASN A 123 19.97 7.97 -4.12
CA ASN A 123 20.13 7.17 -5.33
C ASN A 123 19.99 7.98 -6.63
N PHE A 124 19.15 9.01 -6.65
CA PHE A 124 19.03 9.88 -7.82
C PHE A 124 20.31 10.72 -8.07
N HIS A 125 21.02 11.05 -7.01
CA HIS A 125 22.26 11.84 -7.04
C HIS A 125 23.52 10.98 -6.81
N THR A 126 23.51 9.71 -7.24
CA THR A 126 24.61 8.75 -6.99
C THR A 126 25.98 9.26 -7.48
N GLU A 127 25.99 10.09 -8.52
CA GLU A 127 27.24 10.64 -9.10
C GLU A 127 27.71 11.93 -8.43
N ILE A 128 26.95 12.47 -7.50
CA ILE A 128 27.28 13.72 -6.77
C ILE A 128 27.61 13.36 -5.33
N ALA A 129 28.75 13.88 -4.84
CA ALA A 129 29.07 13.70 -3.42
C ALA A 129 27.97 14.34 -2.54
N LEU A 130 27.63 13.67 -1.44
CA LEU A 130 26.52 14.10 -0.57
C LEU A 130 26.76 15.51 0.00
N GLU A 131 28.04 15.87 0.23
CA GLU A 131 28.46 17.17 0.72
C GLU A 131 28.20 18.30 -0.30
N GLU A 132 28.13 17.95 -1.60
CA GLU A 132 27.88 18.91 -2.67
C GLU A 132 26.39 19.11 -2.98
N LEU A 133 25.50 18.34 -2.34
CA LEU A 133 24.07 18.47 -2.52
C LEU A 133 23.56 19.81 -1.97
N THR A 134 22.79 20.53 -2.78
CA THR A 134 22.25 21.86 -2.50
C THR A 134 20.72 21.86 -2.54
N ASN A 135 20.09 22.98 -2.20
CA ASN A 135 18.65 23.17 -2.40
C ASN A 135 18.24 22.98 -3.87
N ARG A 136 19.10 23.37 -4.83
CA ARG A 136 18.84 23.13 -6.26
C ARG A 136 18.78 21.64 -6.58
N SER A 137 19.62 20.81 -5.94
CA SER A 137 19.56 19.35 -6.08
C SER A 137 18.19 18.80 -5.63
N VAL A 138 17.61 19.37 -4.56
CA VAL A 138 16.26 18.99 -4.08
C VAL A 138 15.18 19.36 -5.11
N GLU A 139 15.25 20.56 -5.69
CA GLU A 139 14.32 21.02 -6.71
C GLU A 139 14.38 20.14 -7.97
N VAL A 140 15.59 19.85 -8.46
CA VAL A 140 15.82 18.97 -9.62
C VAL A 140 15.24 17.56 -9.37
N PHE A 141 15.39 17.03 -8.18
CA PHE A 141 14.78 15.74 -7.82
C PHE A 141 13.24 15.82 -7.87
N ILE A 142 12.65 16.90 -7.37
CA ILE A 142 11.20 17.10 -7.45
C ILE A 142 10.76 17.21 -8.92
N GLU A 143 11.45 18.03 -9.73
CA GLU A 143 11.14 18.22 -11.15
C GLU A 143 11.23 16.91 -11.95
N LYS A 144 12.29 16.13 -11.73
CA LYS A 144 12.58 14.93 -12.54
C LYS A 144 12.01 13.62 -12.00
N VAL A 145 11.63 13.58 -10.71
CA VAL A 145 11.10 12.34 -10.10
C VAL A 145 9.66 12.50 -9.63
N PHE A 146 9.35 13.56 -8.87
CA PHE A 146 7.99 13.73 -8.31
C PHE A 146 6.97 14.08 -9.37
N ILE A 147 7.29 15.02 -10.29
CA ILE A 147 6.37 15.46 -11.34
C ILE A 147 6.05 14.31 -12.32
N PRO A 148 7.05 13.65 -12.96
CA PRO A 148 6.77 12.57 -13.90
C PRO A 148 6.06 11.37 -13.26
N ARG A 149 6.39 11.05 -11.99
CA ARG A 149 5.72 9.97 -11.24
C ARG A 149 4.38 10.37 -10.65
N LYS A 150 3.92 11.61 -10.87
CA LYS A 150 2.64 12.14 -10.35
C LYS A 150 2.48 11.95 -8.83
N TYR A 151 3.55 12.16 -8.06
CA TYR A 151 3.45 12.10 -6.61
C TYR A 151 2.50 13.17 -6.07
N SER A 152 1.74 12.81 -5.03
CA SER A 152 0.80 13.75 -4.40
C SER A 152 1.53 14.87 -3.65
N ILE A 153 0.85 16.01 -3.48
CA ILE A 153 1.32 17.12 -2.63
C ILE A 153 1.68 16.62 -1.23
N ILE A 154 0.93 15.67 -0.68
CA ILE A 154 1.20 15.07 0.63
C ILE A 154 2.53 14.33 0.63
N SER A 155 2.81 13.55 -0.42
CA SER A 155 4.08 12.83 -0.58
C SER A 155 5.27 13.80 -0.67
N GLN A 156 5.13 14.89 -1.45
CA GLN A 156 6.17 15.91 -1.54
C GLN A 156 6.42 16.60 -0.19
N ARG A 157 5.36 16.91 0.56
CA ARG A 157 5.50 17.45 1.93
C ARG A 157 6.23 16.49 2.88
N GLN A 158 5.97 15.19 2.76
CA GLN A 158 6.67 14.16 3.54
C GLN A 158 8.14 14.06 3.15
N PHE A 159 8.45 14.12 1.85
CA PHE A 159 9.83 14.16 1.34
C PHE A 159 10.61 15.36 1.92
N ILE A 160 10.07 16.57 1.81
CA ILE A 160 10.70 17.78 2.39
C ILE A 160 10.89 17.63 3.91
N SER A 161 9.92 17.02 4.60
CA SER A 161 10.05 16.76 6.04
C SER A 161 11.16 15.76 6.35
N ALA A 162 11.30 14.72 5.52
CA ALA A 162 12.35 13.71 5.66
C ALA A 162 13.74 14.34 5.42
N LEU A 163 13.87 15.20 4.42
CA LEU A 163 15.13 15.93 4.14
C LEU A 163 15.51 16.86 5.29
N LYS A 164 14.57 17.62 5.86
CA LYS A 164 14.85 18.47 7.04
C LYS A 164 15.42 17.67 8.21
N VAL A 165 14.93 16.44 8.41
CA VAL A 165 15.46 15.56 9.46
C VAL A 165 16.81 14.96 9.04
N PHE A 166 16.98 14.68 7.75
CA PHE A 166 18.22 14.13 7.21
C PHE A 166 19.38 15.16 7.29
N THR A 167 19.14 16.44 6.99
CA THR A 167 20.17 17.50 7.11
C THR A 167 20.61 17.70 8.56
N VAL A 168 19.71 17.52 9.53
CA VAL A 168 20.11 17.52 10.96
C VAL A 168 20.95 16.30 11.31
N PHE A 169 20.65 15.13 10.75
CA PHE A 169 21.40 13.90 10.96
C PHE A 169 22.78 13.95 10.25
N TYR A 170 22.81 14.48 9.03
CA TYR A 170 24.01 14.60 8.21
C TYR A 170 24.24 16.08 7.79
N PRO A 171 24.86 16.90 8.67
CA PRO A 171 24.98 18.35 8.48
C PRO A 171 26.06 18.76 7.46
N HIS A 172 26.75 17.81 6.84
CA HIS A 172 27.80 18.09 5.87
C HIS A 172 27.30 18.48 4.48
N THR A 173 25.98 18.34 4.21
CA THR A 173 25.38 18.79 2.94
C THR A 173 25.31 20.32 2.87
N LYS A 174 25.33 20.86 1.64
CA LYS A 174 25.06 22.30 1.38
C LYS A 174 23.56 22.63 1.32
N ILE A 175 22.70 21.69 1.74
CA ILE A 175 21.25 21.90 1.78
C ILE A 175 20.90 22.78 2.99
N ASN A 176 20.31 23.95 2.72
CA ASN A 176 19.77 24.81 3.76
C ASN A 176 18.31 24.40 4.07
N ASP A 177 18.09 23.75 5.20
CA ASP A 177 16.77 23.24 5.62
C ASP A 177 15.74 24.35 5.88
N LEU A 178 16.17 25.56 6.27
CA LEU A 178 15.29 26.72 6.49
C LEU A 178 14.66 27.18 5.17
N GLN A 179 15.39 27.07 4.05
CA GLN A 179 14.91 27.44 2.71
C GLN A 179 14.06 26.35 2.05
N LEU A 180 14.00 25.14 2.61
CA LEU A 180 13.16 24.07 2.07
C LEU A 180 11.67 24.33 2.37
N GLU A 181 10.95 24.78 1.36
CA GLU A 181 9.52 25.07 1.48
C GLU A 181 8.66 23.83 1.21
N ARG A 182 7.64 23.64 2.05
CA ARG A 182 6.62 22.61 1.81
C ARG A 182 5.50 23.20 0.94
N PRO A 183 5.06 22.53 -0.13
CA PRO A 183 3.94 23.00 -0.93
C PRO A 183 2.70 23.21 -0.05
N LYS A 184 1.84 24.17 -0.42
CA LYS A 184 0.57 24.43 0.30
C LYS A 184 -0.27 23.14 0.33
N LYS A 185 -0.87 22.86 1.49
CA LYS A 185 -1.74 21.70 1.66
C LYS A 185 -3.06 21.94 0.94
N SER A 186 -3.47 20.98 0.10
CA SER A 186 -4.82 20.99 -0.47
C SER A 186 -5.88 20.81 0.64
N ARG A 187 -6.92 21.64 0.61
CA ARG A 187 -8.08 21.58 1.52
C ARG A 187 -9.26 20.89 0.84
N ILE A 188 -9.06 19.68 0.36
CA ILE A 188 -10.14 18.88 -0.21
C ILE A 188 -10.91 18.26 0.96
N LEU A 189 -12.22 18.48 0.98
CA LEU A 189 -13.10 17.84 1.96
C LEU A 189 -13.19 16.33 1.64
N PRO A 190 -13.15 15.46 2.66
CA PRO A 190 -13.35 14.04 2.45
C PRO A 190 -14.79 13.76 1.99
N ASN A 191 -14.98 12.76 1.14
CA ASN A 191 -16.30 12.21 0.86
C ASN A 191 -16.79 11.50 2.13
N VAL A 192 -17.95 11.93 2.61
CA VAL A 192 -18.60 11.35 3.78
C VAL A 192 -19.80 10.54 3.32
N LEU A 193 -19.85 9.26 3.72
CA LEU A 193 -21.00 8.39 3.44
C LEU A 193 -22.17 8.76 4.35
N SER A 194 -23.38 8.74 3.83
CA SER A 194 -24.59 8.86 4.63
C SER A 194 -24.82 7.60 5.48
N GLN A 195 -25.66 7.70 6.50
CA GLN A 195 -26.04 6.55 7.32
C GLN A 195 -26.68 5.44 6.48
N GLU A 196 -27.50 5.80 5.51
CA GLU A 196 -28.18 4.86 4.61
C GLU A 196 -27.18 4.12 3.72
N GLU A 197 -26.18 4.82 3.18
CA GLU A 197 -25.12 4.20 2.39
C GLU A 197 -24.30 3.20 3.23
N VAL A 198 -23.98 3.55 4.48
CA VAL A 198 -23.27 2.64 5.40
C VAL A 198 -24.12 1.41 5.71
N LEU A 199 -25.42 1.59 6.02
CA LEU A 199 -26.32 0.47 6.25
C LEU A 199 -26.41 -0.45 5.02
N ARG A 200 -26.51 0.13 3.81
CA ARG A 200 -26.52 -0.65 2.56
C ARG A 200 -25.24 -1.45 2.38
N ILE A 201 -24.06 -0.85 2.66
CA ILE A 201 -22.77 -1.56 2.63
C ILE A 201 -22.77 -2.75 3.59
N VAL A 202 -23.27 -2.56 4.82
CA VAL A 202 -23.37 -3.62 5.83
C VAL A 202 -24.30 -4.75 5.35
N GLN A 203 -25.44 -4.41 4.76
CA GLN A 203 -26.43 -5.39 4.26
C GLN A 203 -25.88 -6.25 3.12
N VAL A 204 -25.19 -5.65 2.14
CA VAL A 204 -24.64 -6.39 0.99
C VAL A 204 -23.37 -7.16 1.32
N THR A 205 -22.73 -6.88 2.46
CA THR A 205 -21.51 -7.56 2.90
C THR A 205 -21.85 -8.96 3.41
N LYS A 206 -21.62 -9.99 2.60
CA LYS A 206 -21.95 -11.40 2.94
C LYS A 206 -21.03 -11.99 4.01
N ASN A 207 -19.73 -11.62 3.99
CA ASN A 207 -18.76 -12.15 4.95
C ASN A 207 -18.99 -11.57 6.34
N LEU A 208 -19.27 -12.43 7.33
CA LEU A 208 -19.58 -12.04 8.71
C LEU A 208 -18.45 -11.26 9.39
N LYS A 209 -17.19 -11.68 9.18
CA LYS A 209 -16.01 -10.98 9.72
C LYS A 209 -15.91 -9.56 9.16
N HIS A 210 -16.05 -9.40 7.83
CA HIS A 210 -16.00 -8.06 7.22
C HIS A 210 -17.17 -7.18 7.70
N ARG A 211 -18.36 -7.75 7.84
CA ARG A 211 -19.52 -7.04 8.38
C ARG A 211 -19.28 -6.55 9.80
N ALA A 212 -18.74 -7.41 10.68
CA ALA A 212 -18.38 -7.04 12.06
C ALA A 212 -17.32 -5.92 12.10
N ILE A 213 -16.32 -5.97 11.23
CA ILE A 213 -15.30 -4.93 11.10
C ILE A 213 -15.92 -3.59 10.69
N ILE A 214 -16.75 -3.57 9.65
CA ILE A 214 -17.37 -2.33 9.13
C ILE A 214 -18.26 -1.70 10.20
N VAL A 215 -19.11 -2.51 10.86
CA VAL A 215 -20.03 -2.00 11.89
C VAL A 215 -19.24 -1.45 13.08
N LEU A 216 -18.21 -2.14 13.55
CA LEU A 216 -17.40 -1.66 14.67
C LEU A 216 -16.63 -0.38 14.32
N LEU A 217 -16.05 -0.29 13.11
CA LEU A 217 -15.40 0.94 12.63
C LEU A 217 -16.34 2.13 12.64
N TYR A 218 -17.54 1.95 12.07
CA TYR A 218 -18.52 3.02 11.94
C TYR A 218 -19.10 3.45 13.30
N SER A 219 -19.52 2.49 14.12
CA SER A 219 -20.20 2.76 15.39
C SER A 219 -19.27 3.29 16.48
N SER A 220 -18.00 2.91 16.47
CA SER A 220 -17.02 3.30 17.50
C SER A 220 -16.01 4.36 17.04
N GLY A 221 -16.01 4.75 15.77
CA GLY A 221 -15.05 5.70 15.21
C GLY A 221 -13.59 5.25 15.31
N LEU A 222 -13.34 3.94 15.22
CA LEU A 222 -12.00 3.38 15.23
C LEU A 222 -11.27 3.66 13.92
N ARG A 223 -9.94 3.81 13.99
CA ARG A 223 -9.10 3.83 12.80
C ARG A 223 -8.79 2.41 12.34
N ILE A 224 -8.50 2.24 11.05
CA ILE A 224 -8.13 0.92 10.49
C ILE A 224 -6.98 0.26 11.28
N GLY A 225 -5.92 1.01 11.60
CA GLY A 225 -4.81 0.47 12.40
C GLY A 225 -5.20 0.08 13.83
N GLU A 226 -6.20 0.73 14.41
CA GLU A 226 -6.67 0.43 15.76
C GLU A 226 -7.49 -0.86 15.80
N ILE A 227 -8.35 -1.09 14.80
CA ILE A 227 -9.14 -2.33 14.74
C ILE A 227 -8.28 -3.54 14.36
N THR A 228 -7.26 -3.38 13.51
CA THR A 228 -6.34 -4.48 13.15
C THR A 228 -5.47 -4.93 14.32
N SER A 229 -5.22 -4.06 15.29
CA SER A 229 -4.47 -4.37 16.51
C SER A 229 -5.34 -4.53 17.75
N LEU A 230 -6.68 -4.52 17.60
CA LEU A 230 -7.62 -4.64 18.70
C LEU A 230 -7.58 -6.03 19.30
N GLN A 231 -7.23 -6.13 20.59
CA GLN A 231 -7.28 -7.37 21.34
C GLN A 231 -8.65 -7.59 21.97
N LEU A 232 -9.10 -8.83 22.04
CA LEU A 232 -10.41 -9.19 22.61
C LEU A 232 -10.56 -8.73 24.07
N LYS A 233 -9.49 -8.80 24.88
CA LYS A 233 -9.49 -8.31 26.27
C LYS A 233 -9.78 -6.81 26.43
N ASN A 234 -9.69 -6.06 25.34
CA ASN A 234 -9.96 -4.61 25.30
C ASN A 234 -11.40 -4.30 24.91
N ILE A 235 -12.24 -5.31 24.67
CA ILE A 235 -13.66 -5.17 24.38
C ILE A 235 -14.42 -5.49 25.67
N ASP A 236 -14.97 -4.46 26.29
CA ASP A 236 -15.79 -4.61 27.50
C ASP A 236 -17.26 -4.54 27.12
N VAL A 237 -17.91 -5.71 27.06
CA VAL A 237 -19.30 -5.85 26.67
C VAL A 237 -20.23 -5.31 27.75
N GLU A 238 -19.92 -5.50 29.05
CA GLU A 238 -20.73 -5.05 30.17
C GLU A 238 -20.78 -3.53 30.25
N ARG A 239 -19.61 -2.89 30.17
CA ARG A 239 -19.49 -1.42 30.18
C ARG A 239 -19.76 -0.79 28.82
N ARG A 240 -19.95 -1.60 27.77
CA ARG A 240 -20.14 -1.14 26.38
C ARG A 240 -19.04 -0.21 25.91
N GLN A 241 -17.79 -0.62 26.14
CA GLN A 241 -16.62 0.17 25.82
C GLN A 241 -15.57 -0.66 25.11
N VAL A 242 -14.79 -0.01 24.27
CA VAL A 242 -13.57 -0.57 23.67
C VAL A 242 -12.40 0.30 24.08
N LYS A 243 -11.39 -0.32 24.69
CA LYS A 243 -10.13 0.35 25.02
C LYS A 243 -9.23 0.35 23.79
N VAL A 244 -8.93 1.53 23.27
CA VAL A 244 -7.92 1.73 22.21
C VAL A 244 -6.60 1.99 22.88
N VAL A 245 -5.65 1.07 22.70
CA VAL A 245 -4.30 1.17 23.29
C VAL A 245 -3.36 1.73 22.23
N SER A 246 -2.50 2.67 22.63
CA SER A 246 -1.48 3.29 21.78
C SER A 246 -2.03 3.89 20.47
N GLY A 247 -3.17 4.55 20.52
CA GLY A 247 -3.74 5.28 19.39
C GLY A 247 -2.78 6.33 18.82
N LYS A 248 -3.23 7.14 17.86
CA LYS A 248 -2.42 8.22 17.26
C LYS A 248 -1.83 9.12 18.36
N GLY A 249 -0.50 9.23 18.38
CA GLY A 249 0.23 9.97 19.42
C GLY A 249 0.46 9.18 20.72
N ARG A 250 0.33 7.85 20.69
CA ARG A 250 0.53 6.94 21.84
C ARG A 250 -0.40 7.23 23.02
N LYS A 251 -1.62 7.72 22.74
CA LYS A 251 -2.63 7.99 23.77
C LYS A 251 -3.67 6.87 23.79
N ASP A 252 -3.95 6.35 24.96
CA ASP A 252 -5.07 5.44 25.20
C ASP A 252 -6.38 6.24 25.26
N ARG A 253 -7.46 5.63 24.79
CA ARG A 253 -8.80 6.17 24.96
C ARG A 253 -9.84 5.05 24.99
N PHE A 254 -10.98 5.34 25.58
CA PHE A 254 -12.16 4.49 25.46
C PHE A 254 -13.09 5.03 24.37
N VAL A 255 -13.72 4.12 23.64
CA VAL A 255 -14.78 4.44 22.67
C VAL A 255 -16.00 3.57 22.96
N VAL A 256 -17.16 4.01 22.51
CA VAL A 256 -18.42 3.32 22.76
C VAL A 256 -18.51 2.03 21.93
N LEU A 257 -18.98 0.96 22.56
CA LEU A 257 -19.45 -0.26 21.90
C LEU A 257 -20.97 -0.17 21.78
N ALA A 258 -21.46 0.07 20.56
CA ALA A 258 -22.89 0.26 20.32
C ALA A 258 -23.71 -1.00 20.68
N SER A 259 -24.83 -0.83 21.38
CA SER A 259 -25.72 -1.94 21.76
C SER A 259 -26.23 -2.71 20.55
N SER A 260 -26.52 -2.02 19.46
CA SER A 260 -26.97 -2.62 18.19
C SER A 260 -25.92 -3.52 17.54
N PHE A 261 -24.63 -3.37 17.91
CA PHE A 261 -23.56 -4.22 17.41
C PHE A 261 -23.42 -5.54 18.18
N LEU A 262 -23.90 -5.62 19.42
CA LEU A 262 -23.69 -6.79 20.28
C LEU A 262 -24.18 -8.13 19.66
N PRO A 263 -25.35 -8.23 19.04
CA PRO A 263 -25.78 -9.48 18.40
C PRO A 263 -24.84 -9.92 17.29
N LEU A 264 -24.35 -8.97 16.47
CA LEU A 264 -23.39 -9.26 15.40
C LEU A 264 -22.03 -9.65 15.98
N LEU A 265 -21.58 -8.99 17.04
CA LEU A 265 -20.33 -9.33 17.75
C LEU A 265 -20.36 -10.75 18.29
N MET A 266 -21.46 -11.13 18.99
CA MET A 266 -21.60 -12.47 19.54
C MET A 266 -21.62 -13.53 18.44
N ASN A 267 -22.35 -13.31 17.36
CA ASN A 267 -22.37 -14.21 16.20
C ASN A 267 -20.97 -14.35 15.58
N TYR A 268 -20.25 -13.23 15.45
CA TYR A 268 -18.87 -13.25 14.93
C TYR A 268 -17.94 -14.05 15.85
N LEU A 269 -17.97 -13.81 17.16
CA LEU A 269 -17.10 -14.46 18.14
C LEU A 269 -17.38 -15.98 18.22
N THR A 270 -18.64 -16.40 18.14
CA THR A 270 -19.01 -17.83 18.15
C THR A 270 -18.65 -18.54 16.86
N THR A 271 -18.72 -17.86 15.71
CA THR A 271 -18.45 -18.45 14.40
C THR A 271 -16.95 -18.58 14.10
N TYR A 272 -16.18 -17.53 14.41
CA TYR A 272 -14.74 -17.48 14.06
C TYR A 272 -13.82 -17.85 15.23
N VAL A 273 -14.31 -17.81 16.47
CA VAL A 273 -13.58 -18.13 17.70
C VAL A 273 -12.16 -17.52 17.74
N PRO A 274 -12.02 -16.20 17.53
CA PRO A 274 -10.72 -15.55 17.59
C PRO A 274 -10.11 -15.70 18.98
N LYS A 275 -8.78 -15.86 19.08
CA LYS A 275 -8.11 -16.18 20.36
C LYS A 275 -7.54 -14.95 21.07
N VAL A 276 -6.89 -14.07 20.34
CA VAL A 276 -6.15 -12.91 20.90
C VAL A 276 -6.65 -11.61 20.29
N TYR A 277 -6.69 -11.51 18.99
CA TYR A 277 -7.10 -10.29 18.30
C TYR A 277 -8.53 -10.40 17.76
N PHE A 278 -9.20 -9.26 17.67
CA PHE A 278 -10.52 -9.19 17.06
C PHE A 278 -10.48 -9.61 15.58
N ILE A 279 -9.37 -9.34 14.89
CA ILE A 279 -9.14 -9.76 13.51
C ILE A 279 -8.01 -10.79 13.47
N GLU A 280 -8.37 -12.04 13.32
CA GLU A 280 -7.45 -13.15 13.07
C GLU A 280 -7.74 -13.83 11.74
#